data_93dcbcd26c3ad3e0f54cfb92f4a0c7c0
#
_entry.id   93dcbcd26c3ad3e0f54cfb92f4a0c7c0
#
_cell.length_a   1.000
_cell.length_b   1.000
_cell.length_c   1.000
_cell.angle_alpha   90.00
_cell.angle_beta   90.00
_cell.angle_gamma   90.00
#
_symmetry.space_group_name_H-M   'P 1'
#
loop_
_entity.id
_entity.type
_entity.pdbx_description
1 polymer ?
#
loop_
_entity_poly.entity_id
_entity_poly.type
_entity_poly.pdbx_seq_one_letter_code
_entity_poly.pdbx_strand_id
1 'polypeptide(L)'
;MSGLAFAFSFLYLAGTGKVGIANRSLNRWGISVRQGEKKTGSLYLKGKAEVWVALQSVDGEKEYAVQCIRANAGDWKKYTFELTPDKTDENARLAIYLEEKGRIQVDMVTLMNGADRQFCGLPLRNDIGQAMVDQGLRFLRYDGTMVNAPEYR
;
A
#
# COMPACT_ATOMS: atom_id res chain seq x y z
N MET A 1 -14.29 -2.73 -31.35
CA MET A 1 -14.76 -3.11 -30.00
C MET A 1 -13.55 -3.62 -29.22
N SER A 2 -12.82 -2.71 -28.59
CA SER A 2 -11.72 -3.09 -27.69
C SER A 2 -12.29 -3.08 -26.28
N GLY A 3 -12.70 -4.26 -25.82
CA GLY A 3 -13.06 -4.48 -24.43
C GLY A 3 -11.89 -4.08 -23.56
N LEU A 4 -12.10 -3.15 -22.63
CA LEU A 4 -11.20 -2.91 -21.52
C LEU A 4 -11.25 -4.19 -20.68
N ALA A 5 -10.36 -5.12 -20.96
CA ALA A 5 -10.06 -6.18 -20.04
C ALA A 5 -9.47 -5.46 -18.81
N PHE A 6 -10.21 -5.42 -17.72
CA PHE A 6 -9.61 -5.28 -16.41
C PHE A 6 -8.68 -6.48 -16.27
N ALA A 7 -7.45 -6.29 -16.69
CA ALA A 7 -6.41 -7.24 -16.38
C ALA A 7 -6.35 -7.27 -14.85
N PHE A 8 -6.70 -8.39 -14.27
CA PHE A 8 -6.37 -8.70 -12.89
C PHE A 8 -4.84 -8.77 -12.84
N SER A 9 -4.23 -7.61 -12.67
CA SER A 9 -2.78 -7.46 -12.65
C SER A 9 -2.31 -7.81 -11.26
N PHE A 10 -2.20 -9.09 -10.97
CA PHE A 10 -1.42 -9.51 -9.80
C PHE A 10 0.06 -9.49 -10.17
N LEU A 11 0.88 -9.17 -9.19
CA LEU A 11 2.31 -9.25 -9.33
C LEU A 11 2.79 -10.65 -8.95
N TYR A 12 3.64 -11.22 -9.79
CA TYR A 12 4.28 -12.49 -9.53
C TYR A 12 5.74 -12.25 -9.11
N LEU A 13 6.06 -12.56 -7.86
CA LEU A 13 7.43 -12.52 -7.36
C LEU A 13 8.01 -13.93 -7.34
N ALA A 14 9.12 -14.13 -8.02
CA ALA A 14 9.86 -15.40 -8.01
C ALA A 14 11.36 -15.13 -8.15
N GLY A 15 12.15 -15.80 -7.34
CA GLY A 15 13.60 -15.64 -7.38
C GLY A 15 14.34 -16.64 -6.50
N THR A 16 15.66 -16.63 -6.62
CA THR A 16 16.58 -17.46 -5.83
C THR A 16 17.35 -16.64 -4.78
N GLY A 17 17.06 -15.35 -4.66
CA GLY A 17 17.63 -14.39 -3.72
C GLY A 17 16.67 -13.23 -3.50
N LYS A 18 17.16 -12.10 -3.01
CA LYS A 18 16.34 -10.92 -2.73
C LYS A 18 15.70 -10.40 -4.04
N VAL A 19 14.39 -10.53 -4.14
CA VAL A 19 13.59 -10.08 -5.29
C VAL A 19 12.31 -9.43 -4.80
N GLY A 20 11.95 -8.29 -5.36
CA GLY A 20 10.75 -7.58 -4.90
C GLY A 20 10.40 -6.38 -5.76
N ILE A 21 9.43 -5.64 -5.25
CA ILE A 21 8.95 -4.39 -5.83
C ILE A 21 9.01 -3.29 -4.78
N ALA A 22 9.09 -2.07 -5.26
CA ALA A 22 8.96 -0.90 -4.42
C ALA A 22 8.01 0.12 -5.05
N ASN A 23 7.17 0.72 -4.21
CA ASN A 23 6.25 1.79 -4.59
C ASN A 23 6.65 3.09 -3.88
N ARG A 24 6.75 4.17 -4.64
CA ARG A 24 7.10 5.51 -4.18
C ARG A 24 5.91 6.48 -4.22
N SER A 25 4.69 5.97 -4.10
CA SER A 25 3.47 6.76 -4.21
C SER A 25 3.25 7.35 -5.62
N LEU A 26 2.22 8.20 -5.72
CA LEU A 26 1.86 8.88 -6.97
C LEU A 26 3.03 9.76 -7.46
N ASN A 27 3.29 9.75 -8.77
CA ASN A 27 4.36 10.53 -9.41
C ASN A 27 5.76 10.33 -8.82
N ARG A 28 5.98 9.27 -8.04
CA ARG A 28 7.25 8.99 -7.35
C ARG A 28 7.66 10.09 -6.36
N TRP A 29 6.71 10.80 -5.78
CA TRP A 29 6.97 11.86 -4.79
C TRP A 29 7.44 11.34 -3.44
N GLY A 30 7.37 10.03 -3.23
CA GLY A 30 7.70 9.41 -1.97
C GLY A 30 6.48 9.25 -1.05
N ILE A 31 6.69 8.47 -0.02
CA ILE A 31 5.71 8.23 1.04
C ILE A 31 6.25 8.94 2.28
N SER A 32 5.56 9.95 2.77
CA SER A 32 5.96 10.61 4.01
C SER A 32 5.74 9.67 5.20
N VAL A 33 6.82 9.43 5.92
CA VAL A 33 6.83 8.67 7.17
C VAL A 33 7.44 9.52 8.28
N ARG A 34 6.95 9.39 9.49
CA ARG A 34 7.47 10.06 10.66
C ARG A 34 7.82 9.04 11.72
N GLN A 35 8.92 9.28 12.39
CA GLN A 35 9.38 8.43 13.49
C GLN A 35 8.27 8.19 14.51
N GLY A 36 8.03 6.93 14.86
CA GLY A 36 7.03 6.51 15.83
C GLY A 36 5.59 6.54 15.33
N GLU A 37 5.30 7.08 14.13
CA GLU A 37 3.95 7.10 13.57
C GLU A 37 3.62 5.78 12.88
N LYS A 38 2.69 5.05 13.45
CA LYS A 38 2.25 3.77 12.90
C LYS A 38 1.62 3.92 11.52
N LYS A 39 2.02 3.06 10.59
CA LYS A 39 1.35 2.80 9.32
C LYS A 39 0.73 1.41 9.36
N THR A 40 -0.47 1.28 8.86
CA THR A 40 -1.18 0.00 8.73
C THR A 40 -1.45 -0.30 7.28
N GLY A 41 -1.42 -1.56 6.93
CA GLY A 41 -1.71 -1.94 5.56
C GLY A 41 -2.25 -3.35 5.43
N SER A 42 -2.62 -3.68 4.23
CA SER A 42 -3.01 -5.03 3.87
C SER A 42 -2.57 -5.37 2.46
N LEU A 43 -2.41 -6.65 2.22
CA LEU A 43 -2.14 -7.20 0.89
C LEU A 43 -2.80 -8.57 0.77
N TYR A 44 -3.10 -8.96 -0.46
CA TYR A 44 -3.55 -10.30 -0.76
C TYR A 44 -2.37 -11.10 -1.28
N LEU A 45 -2.17 -12.29 -0.72
CA LEU A 45 -1.11 -13.22 -1.12
C LEU A 45 -1.71 -14.56 -1.52
N LYS A 46 -1.12 -15.16 -2.58
CA LYS A 46 -1.41 -16.53 -2.99
C LYS A 46 -0.10 -17.26 -3.25
N GLY A 47 0.11 -18.36 -2.54
CA GLY A 47 1.34 -19.15 -2.59
C GLY A 47 1.90 -19.43 -1.19
N LYS A 48 3.13 -19.94 -1.18
CA LYS A 48 3.86 -20.27 0.04
C LYS A 48 5.24 -19.61 -0.01
N ALA A 49 5.42 -18.58 0.82
CA ALA A 49 6.71 -17.87 0.95
C ALA A 49 6.72 -17.00 2.22
N GLU A 50 7.90 -16.62 2.66
CA GLU A 50 8.10 -15.51 3.59
C GLU A 50 8.19 -14.21 2.78
N VAL A 51 7.25 -13.31 3.02
CA VAL A 51 7.13 -12.02 2.33
C VAL A 51 7.48 -10.91 3.32
N TRP A 52 8.47 -10.13 2.98
CA TRP A 52 8.89 -8.99 3.75
C TRP A 52 8.21 -7.73 3.22
N VAL A 53 7.64 -6.96 4.12
CA VAL A 53 7.04 -5.65 3.84
C VAL A 53 7.81 -4.62 4.63
N ALA A 54 8.37 -3.61 3.96
CA ALA A 54 9.25 -2.64 4.59
C ALA A 54 8.98 -1.21 4.13
N LEU A 55 9.19 -0.26 5.04
CA LEU A 55 9.37 1.15 4.71
C LEU A 55 10.88 1.40 4.61
N GLN A 56 11.32 1.88 3.47
CA GLN A 56 12.73 2.06 3.15
C GLN A 56 13.02 3.47 2.66
N SER A 57 14.30 3.88 2.72
CA SER A 57 14.80 5.05 2.01
C SER A 57 14.58 4.91 0.50
N VAL A 58 14.63 6.02 -0.22
CA VAL A 58 14.36 6.08 -1.66
C VAL A 58 15.24 5.13 -2.48
N ASP A 59 16.50 4.95 -2.09
CA ASP A 59 17.48 4.03 -2.67
C ASP A 59 17.31 2.58 -2.20
N GLY A 60 16.65 2.37 -1.04
CA GLY A 60 16.45 1.07 -0.40
C GLY A 60 17.62 0.59 0.45
N GLU A 61 18.58 1.44 0.71
CA GLU A 61 19.74 1.09 1.52
C GLU A 61 19.41 1.05 3.02
N LYS A 62 18.40 1.84 3.44
CA LYS A 62 17.97 1.93 4.83
C LYS A 62 16.53 1.43 4.97
N GLU A 63 16.31 0.59 5.95
CA GLU A 63 14.98 0.14 6.35
C GLU A 63 14.58 0.87 7.63
N TYR A 64 13.43 1.54 7.61
CA TYR A 64 12.87 2.29 8.74
C TYR A 64 11.88 1.46 9.56
N ALA A 65 11.25 0.50 8.94
CA ALA A 65 10.39 -0.49 9.57
C ALA A 65 10.24 -1.68 8.64
N VAL A 66 10.16 -2.88 9.21
CA VAL A 66 10.01 -4.11 8.43
C VAL A 66 9.16 -5.12 9.18
N GLN A 67 8.34 -5.85 8.44
CA GLN A 67 7.56 -6.98 8.97
C GLN A 67 7.61 -8.14 7.99
N CYS A 68 7.85 -9.35 8.53
CA CYS A 68 7.74 -10.59 7.78
C CYS A 68 6.33 -11.16 7.88
N ILE A 69 5.77 -11.56 6.76
CA ILE A 69 4.49 -12.24 6.62
C ILE A 69 4.74 -13.65 6.08
N ARG A 70 4.42 -14.66 6.86
CA ARG A 70 4.50 -16.06 6.42
C ARG A 70 3.22 -16.43 5.66
N ALA A 71 3.27 -16.33 4.35
CA ALA A 71 2.17 -16.74 3.50
C ALA A 71 2.18 -18.27 3.33
N ASN A 72 1.03 -18.89 3.51
CA ASN A 72 0.81 -20.31 3.25
C ASN A 72 -0.64 -20.50 2.85
N ALA A 73 -1.00 -20.06 1.64
CA ALA A 73 -2.36 -20.13 1.13
C ALA A 73 -2.37 -20.64 -0.33
N GLY A 74 -3.13 -21.68 -0.57
CA GLY A 74 -3.34 -22.20 -1.93
C GLY A 74 -4.19 -21.28 -2.81
N ASP A 75 -4.93 -20.38 -2.20
CA ASP A 75 -5.73 -19.34 -2.87
C ASP A 75 -5.51 -17.99 -2.24
N TRP A 76 -6.11 -16.93 -2.81
CA TRP A 76 -5.97 -15.56 -2.36
C TRP A 76 -6.41 -15.41 -0.91
N LYS A 77 -5.51 -14.94 -0.06
CA LYS A 77 -5.77 -14.64 1.36
C LYS A 77 -5.27 -13.25 1.70
N LYS A 78 -6.10 -12.51 2.42
CA LYS A 78 -5.75 -11.19 2.95
C LYS A 78 -4.84 -11.34 4.17
N TYR A 79 -3.74 -10.59 4.15
CA TYR A 79 -2.84 -10.40 5.29
C TYR A 79 -2.78 -8.93 5.64
N THR A 80 -2.64 -8.62 6.91
CA THR A 80 -2.47 -7.26 7.43
C THR A 80 -1.07 -7.10 7.99
N PHE A 81 -0.58 -5.87 7.97
CA PHE A 81 0.71 -5.54 8.54
C PHE A 81 0.67 -4.15 9.20
N GLU A 82 1.59 -3.95 10.15
CA GLU A 82 1.80 -2.69 10.83
C GLU A 82 3.30 -2.35 10.78
N LEU A 83 3.61 -1.12 10.42
CA LEU A 83 4.99 -0.63 10.32
C LEU A 83 5.11 0.65 11.13
N THR A 84 6.04 0.66 12.09
CA THR A 84 6.35 1.85 12.89
C THR A 84 7.77 2.28 12.57
N PRO A 85 7.96 3.33 11.74
CA PRO A 85 9.28 3.75 11.32
C PRO A 85 10.09 4.30 12.48
N ASP A 86 11.38 3.98 12.51
CA ASP A 86 12.35 4.47 13.48
C ASP A 86 12.93 5.84 13.13
N LYS A 87 12.62 6.35 11.93
CA LYS A 87 13.08 7.65 11.42
C LYS A 87 12.00 8.36 10.61
N THR A 88 12.17 9.69 10.52
CA THR A 88 11.34 10.54 9.65
C THR A 88 12.01 10.65 8.28
N ASP A 89 11.23 10.42 7.22
CA ASP A 89 11.61 10.61 5.82
C ASP A 89 10.37 10.98 5.00
N GLU A 90 10.47 12.03 4.19
CA GLU A 90 9.37 12.46 3.34
C GLU A 90 9.36 11.73 1.98
N ASN A 91 10.45 11.05 1.66
CA ASN A 91 10.67 10.36 0.38
C ASN A 91 10.80 8.83 0.51
N ALA A 92 10.27 8.25 1.58
CA ALA A 92 10.31 6.82 1.78
C ALA A 92 9.59 6.05 0.66
N ARG A 93 9.88 4.77 0.56
CA ARG A 93 9.18 3.83 -0.31
C ARG A 93 8.62 2.63 0.48
N LEU A 94 7.52 2.08 0.01
CA LEU A 94 7.03 0.78 0.46
C LEU A 94 7.67 -0.30 -0.42
N ALA A 95 8.37 -1.24 0.19
CA ALA A 95 8.95 -2.38 -0.49
C ALA A 95 8.26 -3.67 -0.06
N ILE A 96 8.05 -4.58 -1.00
CA ILE A 96 7.56 -5.94 -0.77
C ILE A 96 8.51 -6.87 -1.48
N TYR A 97 9.14 -7.78 -0.74
CA TYR A 97 10.19 -8.62 -1.29
C TYR A 97 10.28 -10.00 -0.63
N LEU A 98 10.93 -10.90 -1.34
CA LEU A 98 11.40 -12.19 -0.86
C LEU A 98 12.90 -12.08 -0.61
N GLU A 99 13.42 -12.67 0.46
CA GLU A 99 14.86 -12.79 0.72
C GLU A 99 15.41 -14.11 0.23
N GLU A 100 14.60 -15.14 0.29
CA GLU A 100 14.97 -16.49 -0.07
C GLU A 100 14.28 -16.96 -1.36
N LYS A 101 14.68 -18.14 -1.83
CA LYS A 101 14.02 -18.79 -2.94
C LYS A 101 12.54 -19.00 -2.66
N GLY A 102 11.67 -18.42 -3.47
CA GLY A 102 10.24 -18.52 -3.30
C GLY A 102 9.44 -18.08 -4.51
N ARG A 103 8.15 -18.34 -4.43
CA ARG A 103 7.16 -17.91 -5.44
C ARG A 103 5.92 -17.42 -4.71
N ILE A 104 5.49 -16.22 -5.02
CA ILE A 104 4.29 -15.64 -4.44
C ILE A 104 3.58 -14.72 -5.45
N GLN A 105 2.27 -14.73 -5.41
CA GLN A 105 1.44 -13.74 -6.10
C GLN A 105 0.99 -12.71 -5.08
N VAL A 106 1.07 -11.44 -5.44
CA VAL A 106 0.74 -10.29 -4.59
C VAL A 106 -0.27 -9.43 -5.31
N ASP A 107 -1.31 -9.00 -4.60
CA ASP A 107 -2.35 -8.11 -5.14
C ASP A 107 -2.93 -7.20 -4.06
N MET A 108 -3.65 -6.16 -4.49
CA MET A 108 -4.42 -5.24 -3.66
C MET A 108 -3.65 -4.72 -2.43
N VAL A 109 -2.43 -4.25 -2.66
CA VAL A 109 -1.60 -3.69 -1.58
C VAL A 109 -2.14 -2.34 -1.17
N THR A 110 -2.35 -2.16 0.13
CA THR A 110 -2.77 -0.89 0.73
C THR A 110 -1.77 -0.47 1.81
N LEU A 111 -1.58 0.83 1.96
CA LEU A 111 -0.84 1.45 3.06
C LEU A 111 -1.57 2.70 3.51
N MET A 112 -1.88 2.80 4.78
CA MET A 112 -2.64 3.89 5.40
C MET A 112 -1.95 4.35 6.68
N ASN A 113 -2.29 5.54 7.15
CA ASN A 113 -1.94 5.93 8.51
C ASN A 113 -2.61 5.02 9.53
N GLY A 114 -2.01 4.84 10.69
CA GLY A 114 -2.62 4.13 11.80
C GLY A 114 -3.99 4.73 12.18
N ALA A 115 -4.81 3.95 12.87
CA ALA A 115 -6.17 4.33 13.21
C ALA A 115 -6.27 5.65 14.01
N ASP A 116 -5.24 5.93 14.81
CA ASP A 116 -5.07 7.18 15.57
C ASP A 116 -4.90 8.43 14.69
N ARG A 117 -4.56 8.25 13.43
CA ARG A 117 -4.32 9.30 12.44
C ARG A 117 -5.36 9.31 11.32
N GLN A 118 -6.41 8.52 11.46
CA GLN A 118 -7.53 8.47 10.52
C GLN A 118 -8.67 9.36 11.03
N PHE A 119 -9.28 10.12 10.13
CA PHE A 119 -10.39 10.99 10.45
C PHE A 119 -11.66 10.19 10.73
N CYS A 120 -12.13 10.20 12.00
CA CYS A 120 -13.35 9.51 12.43
C CYS A 120 -13.43 8.02 11.98
N GLY A 121 -12.29 7.31 11.93
CA GLY A 121 -12.24 5.91 11.49
C GLY A 121 -12.37 5.71 9.98
N LEU A 122 -12.42 6.78 9.19
CA LEU A 122 -12.41 6.72 7.73
C LEU A 122 -10.97 6.57 7.20
N PRO A 123 -10.76 5.96 6.04
CA PRO A 123 -9.45 5.86 5.41
C PRO A 123 -9.00 7.22 4.82
N LEU A 124 -9.08 8.25 5.62
CA LEU A 124 -8.76 9.64 5.31
C LEU A 124 -7.79 10.19 6.36
N ARG A 125 -6.84 10.98 5.94
CA ARG A 125 -5.93 11.68 6.85
C ARG A 125 -6.71 12.63 7.76
N ASN A 126 -6.40 12.60 9.06
CA ASN A 126 -7.10 13.40 10.05
C ASN A 126 -7.01 14.91 9.77
N ASP A 127 -5.82 15.40 9.36
CA ASP A 127 -5.60 16.81 9.03
C ASP A 127 -6.43 17.27 7.82
N ILE A 128 -6.57 16.43 6.79
CA ILE A 128 -7.41 16.73 5.62
C ILE A 128 -8.89 16.72 6.01
N GLY A 129 -9.33 15.70 6.74
CA GLY A 129 -10.71 15.63 7.22
C GLY A 129 -11.10 16.82 8.11
N GLN A 130 -10.22 17.21 9.02
CA GLN A 130 -10.44 18.37 9.87
C GLN A 130 -10.51 19.67 9.06
N ALA A 131 -9.58 19.87 8.12
CA ALA A 131 -9.60 21.06 7.26
C ALA A 131 -10.91 21.16 6.44
N MET A 132 -11.45 20.03 5.98
CA MET A 132 -12.75 20.01 5.30
C MET A 132 -13.90 20.45 6.23
N VAL A 133 -13.89 19.99 7.47
CA VAL A 133 -14.89 20.39 8.49
C VAL A 133 -14.77 21.88 8.80
N ASP A 134 -13.55 22.37 8.99
CA ASP A 134 -13.27 23.78 9.32
C ASP A 134 -13.70 24.73 8.20
N GLN A 135 -13.66 24.26 6.95
CA GLN A 135 -14.20 24.98 5.79
C GLN A 135 -15.72 24.88 5.66
N GLY A 136 -16.38 24.20 6.59
CA GLY A 136 -17.83 24.03 6.59
C GLY A 136 -18.36 23.04 5.55
N LEU A 137 -17.52 22.13 5.06
CA LEU A 137 -17.95 21.10 4.13
C LEU A 137 -18.97 20.18 4.79
N ARG A 138 -20.18 20.10 4.24
CA ARG A 138 -21.28 19.27 4.77
C ARG A 138 -21.58 18.05 3.92
N PHE A 139 -21.21 18.09 2.66
CA PHE A 139 -21.34 16.97 1.73
C PHE A 139 -20.27 17.04 0.65
N LEU A 140 -19.88 15.90 0.14
CA LEU A 140 -18.98 15.76 -0.99
C LEU A 140 -19.70 15.00 -2.10
N ARG A 141 -19.80 15.61 -3.28
CA ARG A 141 -20.23 14.89 -4.47
C ARG A 141 -19.02 14.24 -5.10
N TYR A 142 -18.97 12.94 -5.04
CA TYR A 142 -17.97 12.15 -5.74
C TYR A 142 -18.60 11.60 -7.01
N ASP A 143 -18.53 12.39 -8.05
CA ASP A 143 -19.10 12.02 -9.34
C ASP A 143 -18.55 12.91 -10.46
N GLY A 144 -18.43 12.37 -11.66
CA GLY A 144 -17.96 13.10 -12.83
C GLY A 144 -18.49 12.49 -14.12
N THR A 145 -18.55 13.29 -15.15
CA THR A 145 -19.08 12.90 -16.46
C THR A 145 -18.42 11.61 -16.99
N MET A 146 -17.11 11.46 -16.77
CA MET A 146 -16.39 10.27 -17.24
C MET A 146 -16.71 9.01 -16.43
N VAL A 147 -17.12 9.15 -15.18
CA VAL A 147 -17.50 8.01 -14.33
C VAL A 147 -18.88 7.48 -14.68
N ASN A 148 -19.77 8.36 -15.14
CA ASN A 148 -21.16 8.04 -15.41
C ASN A 148 -21.44 7.75 -16.88
N ALA A 149 -20.50 8.00 -17.76
CA ALA A 149 -20.72 7.75 -19.19
C ALA A 149 -20.75 6.23 -19.46
N PRO A 150 -21.84 5.69 -20.04
CA PRO A 150 -21.97 4.25 -20.27
C PRO A 150 -20.87 3.64 -21.11
N GLU A 151 -20.27 4.41 -21.98
CA GLU A 151 -19.17 4.00 -22.85
C GLU A 151 -17.85 3.76 -22.12
N TYR A 152 -17.74 4.21 -20.87
CA TYR A 152 -16.55 4.01 -20.01
C TYR A 152 -16.75 2.91 -18.95
N ARG A 153 -17.84 2.15 -19.03
CA ARG A 153 -18.13 1.04 -18.12
C ARG A 153 -17.71 -0.31 -18.70
#